data_e17db6b39f4828cdffbecd6181e872a0
#
_entry.id   e17db6b39f4828cdffbecd6181e872a0
#
_cell.length_a   1.000
_cell.length_b   1.000
_cell.length_c   1.000
_cell.angle_alpha   90.00
_cell.angle_beta   90.00
_cell.angle_gamma   90.00
#
_symmetry.space_group_name_H-M   'P 1'
#
loop_
_entity.id
_entity.type
_entity.pdbx_description
1 polymer ?
#
loop_
_entity_poly.entity_id
_entity_poly.type
_entity_poly.pdbx_seq_one_letter_code
_entity_poly.pdbx_strand_id
1 'polypeptide(L)' 'MPEPDFSRRLPEPIGGLRTLADIRDHILEMKEPTPQWLYVGELVLEAAESGDVGKVSTALRMFRWQ' A
#
# COMPACT_ATOMS: atom_id res chain seq x y z
N MET A 1 17.74 -8.61 -11.61
CA MET A 1 16.78 -8.62 -10.50
C MET A 1 15.42 -8.20 -11.00
N PRO A 2 14.37 -8.91 -10.61
CA PRO A 2 13.02 -8.48 -11.01
C PRO A 2 12.70 -7.15 -10.34
N GLU A 3 12.03 -6.28 -11.09
CA GLU A 3 11.55 -5.03 -10.55
C GLU A 3 10.35 -5.26 -9.66
N PRO A 4 10.14 -4.43 -8.62
CA PRO A 4 8.94 -4.51 -7.80
C PRO A 4 7.69 -4.35 -8.67
N ASP A 5 6.69 -5.18 -8.44
CA ASP A 5 5.47 -5.16 -9.24
C ASP A 5 4.38 -4.38 -8.50
N PHE A 6 4.28 -3.08 -8.79
CA PHE A 6 3.26 -2.23 -8.19
C PHE A 6 1.90 -2.37 -8.86
N SER A 7 1.79 -3.15 -9.91
CA SER A 7 0.50 -3.39 -10.57
C SER A 7 -0.35 -4.44 -9.84
N ARG A 8 0.19 -5.09 -8.82
CA ARG A 8 -0.55 -6.08 -8.04
C ARG A 8 -1.76 -5.45 -7.40
N ARG A 9 -2.88 -6.15 -7.49
CA ARG A 9 -4.15 -5.67 -6.95
C ARG A 9 -4.34 -6.11 -5.52
N LEU A 10 -4.98 -5.25 -4.72
CA LEU A 10 -5.41 -5.61 -3.39
C LEU A 10 -6.54 -6.63 -3.47
N PRO A 11 -6.70 -7.51 -2.45
CA PRO A 11 -7.83 -8.46 -2.41
C PRO A 11 -9.16 -7.75 -2.49
N GLU A 12 -9.27 -6.56 -1.88
CA GLU A 12 -10.46 -5.72 -1.93
C GLU A 12 -10.04 -4.26 -2.09
N PRO A 13 -10.72 -3.48 -2.94
CA PRO A 13 -10.47 -2.03 -3.01
C PRO A 13 -10.78 -1.37 -1.67
N ILE A 14 -9.90 -0.48 -1.24
CA ILE A 14 -10.06 0.24 0.03
C ILE A 14 -9.94 1.73 -0.24
N GLY A 15 -11.04 2.46 -0.05
CA GLY A 15 -11.04 3.91 -0.21
C GLY A 15 -10.59 4.39 -1.58
N GLY A 16 -10.88 3.63 -2.63
CA GLY A 16 -10.45 3.96 -3.98
C GLY A 16 -9.06 3.43 -4.34
N LEU A 17 -8.35 2.85 -3.38
CA LEU A 17 -7.04 2.25 -3.61
C LEU A 17 -7.23 0.81 -4.05
N ARG A 18 -6.84 0.50 -5.27
CA ARG A 18 -7.06 -0.82 -5.89
C ARG A 18 -5.77 -1.60 -6.07
N THR A 19 -4.67 -0.91 -6.32
CA THR A 19 -3.38 -1.53 -6.58
C THR A 19 -2.32 -0.93 -5.67
N LEU A 20 -1.16 -1.57 -5.63
CA LEU A 20 -0.02 -1.05 -4.86
C LEU A 20 0.44 0.31 -5.41
N ALA A 21 0.35 0.50 -6.72
CA ALA A 21 0.71 1.78 -7.33
C ALA A 21 -0.20 2.91 -6.85
N ASP A 22 -1.50 2.62 -6.68
CA ASP A 22 -2.45 3.61 -6.16
C ASP A 22 -2.06 4.04 -4.75
N ILE A 23 -1.68 3.10 -3.91
CA ILE A 23 -1.26 3.38 -2.54
C ILE A 23 0.03 4.19 -2.53
N ARG A 24 1.01 3.78 -3.34
CA ARG A 24 2.28 4.48 -3.47
C ARG A 24 2.05 5.93 -3.88
N ASP A 25 1.25 6.16 -4.92
CA ASP A 25 0.98 7.49 -5.43
C ASP A 25 0.26 8.35 -4.38
N HIS A 26 -0.66 7.74 -3.63
CA HIS A 26 -1.37 8.43 -2.55
C HIS A 26 -0.39 8.93 -1.48
N ILE A 27 0.56 8.09 -1.09
CA ILE A 27 1.58 8.47 -0.10
C ILE A 27 2.49 9.56 -0.65
N LEU A 28 2.90 9.45 -1.91
CA LEU A 28 3.78 10.43 -2.54
C LEU A 28 3.14 11.81 -2.67
N GLU A 29 1.82 11.87 -2.75
CA GLU A 29 1.09 13.14 -2.78
C GLU A 29 1.01 13.83 -1.43
N MET A 30 1.25 13.09 -0.35
CA MET A 30 1.24 13.67 0.99
C MET A 30 2.49 14.51 1.22
N LYS A 31 2.31 15.73 1.73
CA LYS A 31 3.44 16.58 2.08
C LYS A 31 4.17 16.05 3.30
N GLU A 32 3.41 15.63 4.29
CA GLU A 32 3.96 15.10 5.54
C GLU A 32 3.22 13.81 5.90
N PRO A 33 3.65 12.67 5.31
CA PRO A 33 3.01 11.39 5.62
C PRO A 33 3.16 11.06 7.11
N THR A 34 2.08 10.58 7.70
CA THR A 34 2.12 10.13 9.09
C THR A 34 2.95 8.86 9.21
N PRO A 35 3.46 8.52 10.41
CA PRO A 35 4.17 7.25 10.60
C PRO A 35 3.36 6.04 10.15
N GLN A 36 2.04 6.10 10.29
CA GLN A 36 1.16 5.01 9.83
C GLN A 36 1.26 4.83 8.32
N TRP A 37 1.24 5.93 7.55
CA TRP A 37 1.36 5.84 6.10
C TRP A 37 2.75 5.44 5.65
N LEU A 38 3.78 5.83 6.39
CA LEU A 38 5.14 5.38 6.11
C LEU A 38 5.26 3.86 6.31
N TYR A 39 4.61 3.33 7.34
CA TYR A 39 4.55 1.90 7.56
C TYR A 39 3.84 1.19 6.42
N VAL A 40 2.71 1.73 5.96
CA VAL A 40 1.99 1.19 4.81
C VAL A 40 2.89 1.21 3.57
N GLY A 41 3.66 2.27 3.38
CA GLY A 41 4.61 2.36 2.27
C GLY A 41 5.65 1.24 2.28
N GLU A 42 6.17 0.90 3.45
CA GLU A 42 7.10 -0.21 3.59
C GLU A 42 6.43 -1.54 3.21
N LEU A 43 5.19 -1.74 3.66
CA LEU A 43 4.44 -2.93 3.31
C LEU A 43 4.14 -3.00 1.81
N VAL A 44 3.91 -1.86 1.17
CA VAL A 44 3.69 -1.80 -0.28
C VAL A 44 4.94 -2.26 -1.03
N LEU A 45 6.11 -1.78 -0.63
CA LEU A 45 7.36 -2.22 -1.24
C LEU A 45 7.57 -3.72 -1.06
N GLU A 46 7.35 -4.20 0.14
CA GLU A 46 7.48 -5.62 0.45
C GLU A 46 6.51 -6.46 -0.38
N ALA A 47 5.27 -6.01 -0.48
CA ALA A 47 4.25 -6.70 -1.27
C ALA A 47 4.58 -6.69 -2.76
N ALA A 48 5.16 -5.60 -3.27
CA ALA A 48 5.57 -5.51 -4.66
C ALA A 48 6.67 -6.52 -4.99
N GLU A 49 7.50 -6.83 -4.02
CA GLU A 49 8.57 -7.81 -4.20
C GLU A 49 8.10 -9.25 -3.97
N SER A 50 7.33 -9.47 -2.89
CA SER A 50 6.94 -10.82 -2.47
C SER A 50 5.56 -11.24 -2.96
N GLY A 51 4.70 -10.30 -3.29
CA GLY A 51 3.33 -10.59 -3.70
C GLY A 51 2.34 -10.68 -2.53
N ASP A 52 2.77 -10.45 -1.30
CA ASP A 52 1.91 -10.55 -0.13
C ASP A 52 1.12 -9.28 0.10
N VAL A 53 0.06 -9.10 -0.69
CA VAL A 53 -0.80 -7.92 -0.61
C VAL A 53 -1.75 -7.96 0.58
N GLY A 54 -1.89 -9.12 1.23
CA GLY A 54 -2.77 -9.28 2.38
C GLY A 54 -2.38 -8.39 3.56
N LYS A 55 -1.08 -8.25 3.82
CA LYS A 55 -0.59 -7.39 4.90
C LYS A 55 -0.94 -5.93 4.66
N VAL A 56 -0.79 -5.49 3.41
CA VAL A 56 -1.13 -4.11 3.03
C VAL A 56 -2.61 -3.86 3.23
N SER A 57 -3.44 -4.79 2.78
CA SER A 57 -4.89 -4.69 2.93
C SER A 57 -5.29 -4.60 4.40
N THR A 58 -4.71 -5.44 5.24
CA THR A 58 -4.98 -5.46 6.68
C THR A 58 -4.60 -4.12 7.32
N ALA A 59 -3.42 -3.60 7.01
CA ALA A 59 -2.96 -2.33 7.56
C ALA A 59 -3.86 -1.18 7.16
N LEU A 60 -4.29 -1.14 5.89
CA LEU A 60 -5.19 -0.10 5.42
C LEU A 60 -6.54 -0.14 6.12
N ARG A 61 -7.07 -1.32 6.36
CA ARG A 61 -8.32 -1.47 7.11
C ARG A 61 -8.21 -0.95 8.51
N MET A 62 -7.11 -1.24 9.18
CA MET A 62 -6.88 -0.76 10.53
C MET A 62 -6.82 0.77 10.60
N PHE A 63 -6.13 1.39 9.65
CA PHE A 63 -5.96 2.83 9.64
C PHE A 63 -7.22 3.59 9.23
N ARG A 64 -8.03 2.98 8.39
CA ARG A 64 -9.24 3.62 7.88
C ARG A 64 -10.29 3.88 8.97
N TRP A 65 -10.29 3.05 9.99
CA TRP A 65 -11.31 3.12 11.05
C TRP A 65 -10.91 4.01 12.23
N GLN A 66 -9.81 4.73 12.07
CA GLN A 66 -9.36 5.69 13.07
C GLN A 66 -9.71 7.16 12.61
#